data_32aa675f174dd7fc7a35428bd10ee678
#
_entry.id   32aa675f174dd7fc7a35428bd10ee678
#
_cell.length_a   1.000
_cell.length_b   1.000
_cell.length_c   1.000
_cell.angle_alpha   90.00
_cell.angle_beta   90.00
_cell.angle_gamma   90.00
#
_symmetry.space_group_name_H-M   'P 1'
#
loop_
_entity.id
_entity.type
_entity.pdbx_description
1 polymer ?
#
loop_
_entity_poly.entity_id
_entity_poly.type
_entity_poly.pdbx_seq_one_letter_code
_entity_poly.pdbx_strand_id
1 'polypeptide(L)'
;SDSNRIQSGIMSGKRGLIMGVANERSIAWGIAKALAAGGAELAFTYQGEAFERRLKPLAESVGSNIVLQCDVEEDGSLRAVFNRLAKEWGSLDFIVHSLAYSDKEELNGRYIDTTADNFAQTMSISCFSFTAVAKAAYPLMKESGGSMITLTYYGAERVLPNYNVMGVAKAALEASVRYLAADLGPDGIRVNAVSAGPMRTLAGSAIGGARKIYNMSQANAPLRQSVTLEQLGGTALYLLSDMGGGVTGETHHV
;
A
#
# COMPACT_ATOMS: atom_id res chain seq x y z
N SER A 1 8.95 26.35 -7.07
CA SER A 1 9.96 26.14 -6.08
C SER A 1 10.76 24.89 -6.43
N ASP A 2 12.03 24.82 -6.05
CA ASP A 2 13.01 23.83 -6.54
C ASP A 2 12.70 22.38 -6.17
N SER A 3 11.91 22.12 -5.15
CA SER A 3 11.51 20.76 -4.76
C SER A 3 10.68 20.05 -5.84
N ASN A 4 9.94 20.78 -6.66
CA ASN A 4 9.16 20.21 -7.78
C ASN A 4 10.05 19.81 -8.98
N ARG A 5 11.24 20.36 -9.10
CA ARG A 5 12.16 20.05 -10.22
C ARG A 5 12.96 18.77 -10.00
N ILE A 6 13.24 18.41 -8.75
CA ILE A 6 14.01 17.20 -8.41
C ILE A 6 13.13 15.94 -8.59
N GLN A 7 11.80 16.08 -8.44
CA GLN A 7 10.87 14.95 -8.59
C GLN A 7 10.49 14.65 -10.04
N SER A 8 10.58 15.62 -10.92
CA SER A 8 10.20 15.43 -12.32
C SER A 8 11.18 14.51 -13.05
N GLY A 9 10.66 13.39 -13.54
CA GLY A 9 11.42 12.44 -14.33
C GLY A 9 12.09 11.29 -13.57
N ILE A 10 12.07 11.29 -12.22
CA ILE A 10 12.70 10.22 -11.42
C ILE A 10 12.04 8.84 -11.65
N MET A 11 10.78 8.84 -12.07
CA MET A 11 9.99 7.65 -12.42
C MET A 11 9.72 7.54 -13.92
N SER A 12 10.39 8.32 -14.75
CA SER A 12 10.18 8.29 -16.20
C SER A 12 10.41 6.90 -16.79
N GLY A 13 9.45 6.44 -17.60
CA GLY A 13 9.50 5.12 -18.23
C GLY A 13 9.10 3.96 -17.32
N LYS A 14 8.80 4.22 -16.05
CA LYS A 14 8.35 3.19 -15.10
C LYS A 14 6.83 3.06 -15.12
N ARG A 15 6.36 1.83 -15.03
CA ARG A 15 4.94 1.43 -15.05
C ARG A 15 4.59 0.66 -13.80
N GLY A 16 3.54 1.03 -13.12
CA GLY A 16 3.19 0.39 -11.87
C GLY A 16 1.71 0.33 -11.55
N LEU A 17 1.38 -0.59 -10.66
CA LEU A 17 0.04 -0.86 -10.18
C LEU A 17 -0.17 -0.24 -8.79
N ILE A 18 -1.27 0.50 -8.64
CA ILE A 18 -1.70 1.08 -7.37
C ILE A 18 -2.97 0.37 -6.91
N MET A 19 -2.90 -0.25 -5.75
CA MET A 19 -4.02 -0.97 -5.12
C MET A 19 -4.41 -0.29 -3.81
N GLY A 20 -5.71 0.01 -3.64
CA GLY A 20 -6.24 0.50 -2.37
C GLY A 20 -6.61 1.99 -2.33
N VAL A 21 -6.82 2.63 -3.47
CA VAL A 21 -7.38 3.99 -3.52
C VAL A 21 -8.89 3.93 -3.31
N ALA A 22 -9.36 4.45 -2.17
CA ALA A 22 -10.78 4.57 -1.87
C ALA A 22 -11.34 5.96 -2.23
N ASN A 23 -10.52 7.00 -2.05
CA ASN A 23 -10.82 8.40 -2.36
C ASN A 23 -9.52 9.22 -2.35
N GLU A 24 -9.65 10.54 -2.52
CA GLU A 24 -8.53 11.50 -2.53
C GLU A 24 -7.75 11.60 -1.20
N ARG A 25 -8.27 11.05 -0.11
CA ARG A 25 -7.61 11.03 1.21
C ARG A 25 -6.84 9.74 1.46
N SER A 26 -6.95 8.77 0.57
CA SER A 26 -6.22 7.50 0.70
C SER A 26 -4.71 7.71 0.64
N ILE A 27 -3.98 6.98 1.47
CA ILE A 27 -2.50 6.94 1.41
C ILE A 27 -2.04 6.55 0.01
N ALA A 28 -2.66 5.52 -0.58
CA ALA A 28 -2.36 5.07 -1.93
C ALA A 28 -2.56 6.17 -2.98
N TRP A 29 -3.52 7.08 -2.79
CA TRP A 29 -3.68 8.22 -3.68
C TRP A 29 -2.57 9.25 -3.55
N GLY A 30 -2.16 9.59 -2.33
CA GLY A 30 -0.99 10.45 -2.09
C GLY A 30 0.28 9.90 -2.74
N ILE A 31 0.49 8.59 -2.64
CA ILE A 31 1.60 7.88 -3.29
C ILE A 31 1.46 7.95 -4.82
N ALA A 32 0.28 7.65 -5.35
CA ALA A 32 0.03 7.68 -6.80
C ALA A 32 0.32 9.05 -7.41
N LYS A 33 -0.10 10.14 -6.75
CA LYS A 33 0.20 11.51 -7.21
C LYS A 33 1.69 11.78 -7.28
N ALA A 34 2.45 11.37 -6.27
CA ALA A 34 3.90 11.55 -6.24
C ALA A 34 4.60 10.77 -7.37
N LEU A 35 4.18 9.53 -7.61
CA LEU A 35 4.72 8.69 -8.68
C LEU A 35 4.39 9.24 -10.07
N ALA A 36 3.16 9.70 -10.29
CA ALA A 36 2.74 10.33 -11.54
C ALA A 36 3.51 11.64 -11.79
N ALA A 37 3.69 12.47 -10.77
CA ALA A 37 4.50 13.69 -10.85
C ALA A 37 5.96 13.39 -11.17
N GLY A 38 6.47 12.23 -10.74
CA GLY A 38 7.78 11.69 -11.10
C GLY A 38 7.89 11.11 -12.51
N GLY A 39 6.80 11.04 -13.25
CA GLY A 39 6.76 10.57 -14.63
C GLY A 39 6.34 9.11 -14.82
N ALA A 40 5.84 8.44 -13.77
CA ALA A 40 5.37 7.05 -13.89
C ALA A 40 4.04 6.96 -14.64
N GLU A 41 3.86 5.86 -15.39
CA GLU A 41 2.56 5.42 -15.86
C GLU A 41 1.90 4.51 -14.81
N LEU A 42 0.63 4.75 -14.51
CA LEU A 42 -0.09 4.07 -13.43
C LEU A 42 -1.27 3.26 -13.96
N ALA A 43 -1.51 2.11 -13.32
CA ALA A 43 -2.76 1.37 -13.36
C ALA A 43 -3.33 1.29 -11.95
N PHE A 44 -4.64 1.19 -11.84
CA PHE A 44 -5.35 1.15 -10.56
C PHE A 44 -6.27 -0.06 -10.47
N THR A 45 -6.46 -0.55 -9.25
CA THR A 45 -7.50 -1.52 -8.95
C THR A 45 -8.52 -0.94 -7.97
N TYR A 46 -9.74 -1.47 -8.04
CA TYR A 46 -10.83 -1.16 -7.12
C TYR A 46 -11.62 -2.43 -6.79
N GLN A 47 -12.32 -2.42 -5.67
CA GLN A 47 -13.29 -3.45 -5.31
C GLN A 47 -14.68 -2.83 -5.19
N GLY A 48 -15.58 -3.18 -6.12
CA GLY A 48 -16.97 -2.74 -6.12
C GLY A 48 -17.23 -1.38 -6.79
N GLU A 49 -18.43 -1.23 -7.32
CA GLU A 49 -18.84 -0.06 -8.14
C GLU A 49 -18.74 1.29 -7.42
N ALA A 50 -18.97 1.32 -6.11
CA ALA A 50 -18.89 2.57 -5.34
C ALA A 50 -17.47 3.14 -5.33
N PHE A 51 -16.46 2.28 -5.31
CA PHE A 51 -15.06 2.69 -5.40
C PHE A 51 -14.66 3.04 -6.83
N GLU A 52 -15.18 2.32 -7.82
CA GLU A 52 -14.94 2.62 -9.23
C GLU A 52 -15.30 4.06 -9.59
N ARG A 53 -16.50 4.50 -9.19
CA ARG A 53 -16.98 5.85 -9.48
C ARG A 53 -16.09 6.95 -8.89
N ARG A 54 -15.48 6.69 -7.74
CA ARG A 54 -14.55 7.63 -7.08
C ARG A 54 -13.16 7.58 -7.69
N LEU A 55 -12.72 6.38 -8.08
CA LEU A 55 -11.37 6.16 -8.57
C LEU A 55 -11.17 6.64 -10.02
N LYS A 56 -12.14 6.43 -10.90
CA LYS A 56 -12.01 6.83 -12.32
C LYS A 56 -11.58 8.28 -12.53
N PRO A 57 -12.24 9.30 -11.94
CA PRO A 57 -11.80 10.68 -12.10
C PRO A 57 -10.40 10.94 -11.54
N LEU A 58 -10.02 10.26 -10.46
CA LEU A 58 -8.69 10.38 -9.88
C LEU A 58 -7.64 9.79 -10.82
N ALA A 59 -7.88 8.60 -11.35
CA ALA A 59 -6.99 7.96 -12.31
C ALA A 59 -6.79 8.81 -13.56
N GLU A 60 -7.86 9.36 -14.13
CA GLU A 60 -7.82 10.27 -15.28
C GLU A 60 -6.99 11.53 -14.97
N SER A 61 -7.07 12.08 -13.77
CA SER A 61 -6.32 13.26 -13.36
C SER A 61 -4.80 13.08 -13.36
N VAL A 62 -4.33 11.84 -13.31
CA VAL A 62 -2.91 11.46 -13.40
C VAL A 62 -2.58 10.75 -14.72
N GLY A 63 -3.47 10.85 -15.71
CA GLY A 63 -3.26 10.32 -17.06
C GLY A 63 -3.43 8.81 -17.20
N SER A 64 -4.03 8.13 -16.21
CA SER A 64 -4.28 6.69 -16.27
C SER A 64 -5.66 6.38 -16.84
N ASN A 65 -5.70 5.43 -17.76
CA ASN A 65 -6.94 4.85 -18.31
C ASN A 65 -7.08 3.35 -17.97
N ILE A 66 -6.21 2.82 -17.12
CA ILE A 66 -6.23 1.41 -16.70
C ILE A 66 -6.77 1.35 -15.27
N VAL A 67 -8.05 1.05 -15.15
CA VAL A 67 -8.78 0.94 -13.89
C VAL A 67 -9.52 -0.38 -13.89
N LEU A 68 -9.11 -1.32 -13.04
CA LEU A 68 -9.50 -2.72 -13.09
C LEU A 68 -10.17 -3.15 -11.78
N GLN A 69 -11.24 -3.90 -11.89
CA GLN A 69 -11.83 -4.55 -10.73
C GLN A 69 -10.89 -5.63 -10.19
N CYS A 70 -10.73 -5.69 -8.88
CA CYS A 70 -9.94 -6.72 -8.20
C CYS A 70 -10.50 -7.01 -6.82
N ASP A 71 -10.91 -8.25 -6.62
CA ASP A 71 -11.16 -8.81 -5.30
C ASP A 71 -10.02 -9.78 -4.97
N VAL A 72 -9.22 -9.44 -3.97
CA VAL A 72 -8.05 -10.25 -3.60
C VAL A 72 -8.40 -11.58 -2.92
N GLU A 73 -9.66 -11.78 -2.54
CA GLU A 73 -10.18 -13.05 -2.05
C GLU A 73 -10.56 -14.00 -3.21
N GLU A 74 -10.59 -13.50 -4.44
CA GLU A 74 -10.90 -14.28 -5.64
C GLU A 74 -9.66 -14.44 -6.54
N ASP A 75 -9.12 -15.64 -6.61
CA ASP A 75 -7.94 -15.95 -7.44
C ASP A 75 -8.11 -15.54 -8.91
N GLY A 76 -9.31 -15.72 -9.45
CA GLY A 76 -9.61 -15.34 -10.84
C GLY A 76 -9.55 -13.84 -11.07
N SER A 77 -9.95 -13.04 -10.10
CA SER A 77 -9.94 -11.57 -10.15
C SER A 77 -8.51 -11.05 -10.19
N LEU A 78 -7.66 -11.53 -9.30
CA LEU A 78 -6.25 -11.12 -9.26
C LEU A 78 -5.50 -11.52 -10.54
N ARG A 79 -5.74 -12.74 -11.03
CA ARG A 79 -5.15 -13.23 -12.28
C ARG A 79 -5.56 -12.36 -13.47
N ALA A 80 -6.82 -11.96 -13.55
CA ALA A 80 -7.32 -11.10 -14.63
C ALA A 80 -6.61 -9.75 -14.66
N VAL A 81 -6.31 -9.15 -13.51
CA VAL A 81 -5.54 -7.89 -13.42
C VAL A 81 -4.17 -8.05 -14.06
N PHE A 82 -3.40 -9.05 -13.67
CA PHE A 82 -2.04 -9.24 -14.19
C PHE A 82 -2.02 -9.70 -15.64
N ASN A 83 -3.00 -10.45 -16.11
CA ASN A 83 -3.18 -10.76 -17.53
C ASN A 83 -3.42 -9.48 -18.35
N ARG A 84 -4.22 -8.56 -17.83
CA ARG A 84 -4.46 -7.28 -18.49
C ARG A 84 -3.18 -6.43 -18.54
N LEU A 85 -2.44 -6.35 -17.44
CA LEU A 85 -1.17 -5.61 -17.41
C LEU A 85 -0.11 -6.23 -18.34
N ALA A 86 -0.06 -7.56 -18.43
CA ALA A 86 0.81 -8.24 -19.38
C ALA A 86 0.49 -7.85 -20.83
N LYS A 87 -0.80 -7.77 -21.17
CA LYS A 87 -1.26 -7.35 -22.50
C LYS A 87 -0.97 -5.89 -22.81
N GLU A 88 -1.19 -4.99 -21.84
CA GLU A 88 -1.02 -3.55 -22.03
C GLU A 88 0.44 -3.11 -22.01
N TRP A 89 1.22 -3.67 -21.10
CA TRP A 89 2.57 -3.21 -20.80
C TRP A 89 3.67 -4.25 -21.06
N GLY A 90 3.36 -5.52 -20.96
CA GLY A 90 4.34 -6.61 -21.10
C GLY A 90 5.29 -6.78 -19.92
N SER A 91 5.51 -5.73 -19.14
CA SER A 91 6.34 -5.70 -17.94
C SER A 91 5.76 -4.76 -16.90
N LEU A 92 6.23 -4.88 -15.64
CA LEU A 92 5.80 -4.08 -14.53
C LEU A 92 7.02 -3.70 -13.68
N ASP A 93 7.15 -2.42 -13.31
CA ASP A 93 8.31 -1.92 -12.59
C ASP A 93 8.06 -1.80 -11.08
N PHE A 94 6.83 -1.51 -10.66
CA PHE A 94 6.51 -1.36 -9.25
C PHE A 94 5.05 -1.66 -8.91
N ILE A 95 4.83 -1.94 -7.62
CA ILE A 95 3.50 -2.17 -7.04
C ILE A 95 3.40 -1.40 -5.72
N VAL A 96 2.25 -0.75 -5.54
CA VAL A 96 1.80 -0.18 -4.26
C VAL A 96 0.60 -0.97 -3.79
N HIS A 97 0.78 -1.71 -2.70
CA HIS A 97 -0.26 -2.50 -2.04
C HIS A 97 -0.71 -1.78 -0.77
N SER A 98 -1.94 -1.28 -0.79
CA SER A 98 -2.54 -0.56 0.34
C SER A 98 -3.93 -1.11 0.63
N LEU A 99 -3.98 -2.40 0.98
CA LEU A 99 -5.21 -3.14 1.25
C LEU A 99 -5.22 -3.63 2.69
N ALA A 100 -6.35 -3.43 3.37
CA ALA A 100 -6.61 -4.00 4.68
C ALA A 100 -8.12 -4.07 4.93
N TYR A 101 -8.53 -5.09 5.65
CA TYR A 101 -9.91 -5.26 6.09
C TYR A 101 -9.98 -6.05 7.40
N SER A 102 -10.87 -5.65 8.27
CA SER A 102 -11.33 -6.42 9.42
C SER A 102 -12.77 -6.00 9.77
N ASP A 103 -13.51 -6.85 10.44
CA ASP A 103 -14.79 -6.48 11.01
C ASP A 103 -14.56 -5.41 12.09
N LYS A 104 -15.19 -4.24 11.91
CA LYS A 104 -15.05 -3.09 12.82
C LYS A 104 -15.48 -3.41 14.25
N GLU A 105 -16.50 -4.24 14.40
CA GLU A 105 -17.02 -4.60 15.72
C GLU A 105 -15.97 -5.38 16.52
N GLU A 106 -15.16 -6.20 15.86
CA GLU A 106 -14.12 -6.97 16.51
C GLU A 106 -12.81 -6.20 16.75
N LEU A 107 -12.65 -5.02 16.15
CA LEU A 107 -11.55 -4.12 16.47
C LEU A 107 -11.76 -3.42 17.81
N ASN A 108 -13.01 -3.32 18.28
CA ASN A 108 -13.34 -2.79 19.59
C ASN A 108 -13.35 -3.93 20.64
N GLY A 109 -13.11 -3.57 21.91
CA GLY A 109 -13.14 -4.53 23.01
C GLY A 109 -11.83 -5.31 23.15
N ARG A 110 -11.93 -6.58 23.53
CA ARG A 110 -10.77 -7.41 23.87
C ARG A 110 -10.33 -8.25 22.68
N TYR A 111 -9.03 -8.29 22.45
CA TYR A 111 -8.46 -9.14 21.38
C TYR A 111 -8.81 -10.62 21.55
N ILE A 112 -8.90 -11.12 22.80
CA ILE A 112 -9.21 -12.52 23.09
C ILE A 112 -10.58 -12.97 22.56
N ASP A 113 -11.48 -12.02 22.27
CA ASP A 113 -12.81 -12.29 21.76
C ASP A 113 -12.86 -12.36 20.21
N THR A 114 -11.71 -12.24 19.56
CA THR A 114 -11.59 -12.36 18.09
C THR A 114 -12.10 -13.72 17.63
N THR A 115 -13.02 -13.72 16.65
CA THR A 115 -13.53 -14.96 16.04
C THR A 115 -12.54 -15.55 15.03
N ALA A 116 -12.60 -16.87 14.86
CA ALA A 116 -11.78 -17.57 13.89
C ALA A 116 -12.06 -17.07 12.44
N ASP A 117 -13.31 -16.82 12.12
CA ASP A 117 -13.72 -16.36 10.79
C ASP A 117 -13.15 -14.98 10.47
N ASN A 118 -13.32 -14.01 11.39
CA ASN A 118 -12.75 -12.68 11.17
C ASN A 118 -11.22 -12.69 11.21
N PHE A 119 -10.61 -13.52 12.05
CA PHE A 119 -9.16 -13.71 12.04
C PHE A 119 -8.67 -14.17 10.66
N ALA A 120 -9.30 -15.22 10.11
CA ALA A 120 -8.94 -15.76 8.80
C ALA A 120 -9.14 -14.73 7.69
N GLN A 121 -10.26 -14.03 7.67
CA GLN A 121 -10.54 -13.00 6.66
C GLN A 121 -9.59 -11.79 6.79
N THR A 122 -9.34 -11.33 7.99
CA THR A 122 -8.39 -10.22 8.24
C THR A 122 -6.98 -10.60 7.76
N MET A 123 -6.51 -11.80 8.06
CA MET A 123 -5.20 -12.29 7.61
C MET A 123 -5.15 -12.46 6.09
N SER A 124 -6.21 -12.97 5.48
CA SER A 124 -6.29 -13.15 4.03
C SER A 124 -6.17 -11.81 3.29
N ILE A 125 -7.00 -10.84 3.64
CA ILE A 125 -7.05 -9.55 2.94
C ILE A 125 -5.90 -8.62 3.33
N SER A 126 -5.57 -8.56 4.62
CA SER A 126 -4.62 -7.56 5.14
C SER A 126 -3.16 -8.01 5.13
N CYS A 127 -2.91 -9.30 4.97
CA CYS A 127 -1.55 -9.87 4.96
C CYS A 127 -1.29 -10.72 3.71
N PHE A 128 -2.01 -11.84 3.55
CA PHE A 128 -1.72 -12.80 2.47
C PHE A 128 -1.92 -12.20 1.08
N SER A 129 -2.83 -11.25 0.91
CA SER A 129 -3.05 -10.58 -0.38
C SER A 129 -1.77 -9.97 -0.95
N PHE A 130 -0.86 -9.47 -0.11
CA PHE A 130 0.42 -8.95 -0.58
C PHE A 130 1.32 -10.05 -1.16
N THR A 131 1.39 -11.20 -0.52
CA THR A 131 2.11 -12.37 -1.04
C THR A 131 1.48 -12.89 -2.34
N ALA A 132 0.15 -12.94 -2.41
CA ALA A 132 -0.58 -13.33 -3.61
C ALA A 132 -0.33 -12.37 -4.78
N VAL A 133 -0.33 -11.07 -4.52
CA VAL A 133 0.01 -10.03 -5.51
C VAL A 133 1.45 -10.18 -5.99
N ALA A 134 2.40 -10.39 -5.09
CA ALA A 134 3.80 -10.61 -5.44
C ALA A 134 3.97 -11.82 -6.37
N LYS A 135 3.31 -12.94 -6.05
CA LYS A 135 3.33 -14.14 -6.90
C LYS A 135 2.76 -13.88 -8.28
N ALA A 136 1.62 -13.20 -8.35
CA ALA A 136 0.95 -12.89 -9.63
C ALA A 136 1.76 -11.89 -10.49
N ALA A 137 2.45 -10.95 -9.85
CA ALA A 137 3.28 -9.95 -10.53
C ALA A 137 4.64 -10.48 -10.98
N TYR A 138 5.16 -11.50 -10.33
CA TYR A 138 6.51 -12.00 -10.55
C TYR A 138 6.87 -12.24 -12.03
N PRO A 139 6.01 -12.87 -12.86
CA PRO A 139 6.32 -13.08 -14.28
C PRO A 139 6.55 -11.78 -15.07
N LEU A 140 5.95 -10.66 -14.63
CA LEU A 140 6.09 -9.34 -15.27
C LEU A 140 7.27 -8.53 -14.73
N MET A 141 7.90 -8.97 -13.65
CA MET A 141 8.97 -8.23 -12.98
C MET A 141 10.32 -8.95 -12.99
N LYS A 142 10.35 -10.26 -13.11
CA LYS A 142 11.56 -11.07 -12.93
C LYS A 142 12.70 -10.76 -13.89
N GLU A 143 12.42 -10.29 -15.10
CA GLU A 143 13.45 -10.06 -16.12
C GLU A 143 14.19 -8.73 -15.92
N SER A 144 13.49 -7.70 -15.44
CA SER A 144 14.04 -6.36 -15.29
C SER A 144 14.13 -5.88 -13.83
N GLY A 145 13.69 -6.71 -12.89
CA GLY A 145 13.59 -6.31 -11.50
C GLY A 145 12.43 -5.36 -11.22
N GLY A 146 12.45 -4.71 -10.09
CA GLY A 146 11.42 -3.76 -9.70
C GLY A 146 11.36 -3.52 -8.21
N SER A 147 10.29 -2.89 -7.76
CA SER A 147 10.10 -2.55 -6.36
C SER A 147 8.64 -2.65 -5.95
N MET A 148 8.40 -3.22 -4.79
CA MET A 148 7.06 -3.36 -4.20
C MET A 148 7.04 -2.73 -2.82
N ILE A 149 5.97 -2.00 -2.51
CA ILE A 149 5.71 -1.52 -1.15
C ILE A 149 4.32 -1.94 -0.68
N THR A 150 4.22 -2.19 0.61
CA THR A 150 2.94 -2.33 1.33
C THR A 150 2.86 -1.32 2.47
N LEU A 151 1.67 -1.05 2.96
CA LEU A 151 1.42 -0.12 4.04
C LEU A 151 1.17 -0.90 5.33
N THR A 152 1.89 -0.51 6.38
CA THR A 152 1.74 -1.06 7.72
C THR A 152 1.52 0.04 8.73
N TYR A 153 1.39 -0.33 10.00
CA TYR A 153 1.12 0.61 11.08
C TYR A 153 1.79 0.13 12.36
N TYR A 154 2.09 1.07 13.24
CA TYR A 154 2.83 0.83 14.48
C TYR A 154 2.18 -0.20 15.42
N GLY A 155 0.88 -0.49 15.26
CA GLY A 155 0.20 -1.58 15.93
C GLY A 155 0.78 -2.98 15.66
N ALA A 156 1.61 -3.13 14.63
CA ALA A 156 2.38 -4.35 14.38
C ALA A 156 3.49 -4.58 15.45
N GLU A 157 4.02 -3.50 16.01
CA GLU A 157 5.15 -3.54 16.95
C GLU A 157 4.72 -3.29 18.39
N ARG A 158 3.64 -2.55 18.59
CA ARG A 158 3.12 -2.14 19.90
C ARG A 158 1.62 -2.38 19.99
N VAL A 159 1.16 -2.72 21.17
CA VAL A 159 -0.27 -2.86 21.42
C VAL A 159 -0.93 -1.50 21.39
N LEU A 160 -1.89 -1.34 20.49
CA LEU A 160 -2.71 -0.13 20.39
C LEU A 160 -4.17 -0.48 20.69
N PRO A 161 -4.87 0.33 21.51
CA PRO A 161 -6.29 0.15 21.76
C PRO A 161 -7.10 0.17 20.46
N ASN A 162 -8.09 -0.72 20.37
CA ASN A 162 -9.00 -0.82 19.21
C ASN A 162 -8.32 -1.17 17.87
N TYR A 163 -7.15 -1.79 17.94
CA TYR A 163 -6.48 -2.32 16.74
C TYR A 163 -6.53 -3.84 16.67
N ASN A 164 -6.43 -4.52 17.81
CA ASN A 164 -6.67 -5.97 17.99
C ASN A 164 -6.06 -6.85 16.87
N VAL A 165 -6.89 -7.65 16.20
CA VAL A 165 -6.45 -8.59 15.15
C VAL A 165 -5.74 -7.89 13.99
N MET A 166 -6.05 -6.63 13.71
CA MET A 166 -5.33 -5.87 12.69
C MET A 166 -3.84 -5.70 13.04
N GLY A 167 -3.51 -5.51 14.31
CA GLY A 167 -2.12 -5.46 14.76
C GLY A 167 -1.38 -6.77 14.50
N VAL A 168 -2.04 -7.90 14.73
CA VAL A 168 -1.49 -9.24 14.41
C VAL A 168 -1.30 -9.40 12.91
N ALA A 169 -2.27 -8.98 12.11
CA ALA A 169 -2.16 -9.03 10.65
C ALA A 169 -1.02 -8.14 10.11
N LYS A 170 -0.84 -6.94 10.67
CA LYS A 170 0.25 -6.04 10.28
C LYS A 170 1.62 -6.59 10.71
N ALA A 171 1.74 -7.26 11.86
CA ALA A 171 2.96 -7.93 12.27
C ALA A 171 3.32 -9.08 11.29
N ALA A 172 2.32 -9.87 10.89
CA ALA A 172 2.49 -10.91 9.88
C ALA A 172 2.87 -10.33 8.51
N LEU A 173 2.27 -9.18 8.13
CA LEU A 173 2.61 -8.48 6.89
C LEU A 173 4.06 -8.00 6.88
N GLU A 174 4.55 -7.42 7.97
CA GLU A 174 5.94 -6.97 8.08
C GLU A 174 6.92 -8.16 8.03
N ALA A 175 6.57 -9.30 8.63
CA ALA A 175 7.34 -10.53 8.46
C ALA A 175 7.33 -11.00 7.00
N SER A 176 6.17 -10.98 6.33
CA SER A 176 6.04 -11.36 4.91
C SER A 176 6.91 -10.50 4.00
N VAL A 177 7.05 -9.20 4.29
CA VAL A 177 7.97 -8.31 3.56
C VAL A 177 9.39 -8.84 3.59
N ARG A 178 9.89 -9.30 4.72
CA ARG A 178 11.26 -9.84 4.85
C ARG A 178 11.43 -11.15 4.08
N TYR A 179 10.46 -12.06 4.15
CA TYR A 179 10.51 -13.30 3.40
C TYR A 179 10.42 -13.07 1.89
N LEU A 180 9.52 -12.19 1.44
CA LEU A 180 9.42 -11.82 0.02
C LEU A 180 10.68 -11.11 -0.47
N ALA A 181 11.28 -10.25 0.34
CA ALA A 181 12.55 -9.59 -0.01
C ALA A 181 13.68 -10.61 -0.21
N ALA A 182 13.75 -11.64 0.63
CA ALA A 182 14.74 -12.71 0.50
C ALA A 182 14.51 -13.56 -0.75
N ASP A 183 13.24 -13.91 -1.04
CA ASP A 183 12.89 -14.73 -2.20
C ASP A 183 13.10 -14.01 -3.52
N LEU A 184 12.74 -12.73 -3.60
CA LEU A 184 12.69 -11.96 -4.83
C LEU A 184 13.96 -11.12 -5.09
N GLY A 185 14.79 -10.95 -4.07
CA GLY A 185 16.04 -10.18 -4.17
C GLY A 185 17.00 -10.68 -5.24
N PRO A 186 17.21 -12.00 -5.40
CA PRO A 186 18.06 -12.53 -6.48
C PRO A 186 17.62 -12.14 -7.89
N ASP A 187 16.34 -11.83 -8.08
CA ASP A 187 15.77 -11.38 -9.35
C ASP A 187 15.70 -9.84 -9.45
N GLY A 188 16.37 -9.13 -8.52
CA GLY A 188 16.41 -7.68 -8.54
C GLY A 188 15.10 -7.00 -8.12
N ILE A 189 14.18 -7.72 -7.45
CA ILE A 189 12.92 -7.17 -6.98
C ILE A 189 13.06 -6.84 -5.49
N ARG A 190 12.90 -5.57 -5.15
CA ARG A 190 12.94 -5.07 -3.77
C ARG A 190 11.55 -5.05 -3.17
N VAL A 191 11.45 -5.36 -1.88
CA VAL A 191 10.17 -5.44 -1.15
C VAL A 191 10.31 -4.73 0.18
N ASN A 192 9.51 -3.70 0.40
CA ASN A 192 9.55 -2.89 1.61
C ASN A 192 8.14 -2.59 2.15
N ALA A 193 8.06 -2.21 3.40
CA ALA A 193 6.86 -1.68 4.02
C ALA A 193 7.05 -0.22 4.42
N VAL A 194 5.99 0.56 4.32
CA VAL A 194 5.91 1.92 4.85
C VAL A 194 4.97 1.90 6.05
N SER A 195 5.52 2.22 7.23
CA SER A 195 4.74 2.37 8.46
C SER A 195 4.38 3.85 8.62
N ALA A 196 3.17 4.20 8.23
CA ALA A 196 2.69 5.57 8.30
C ALA A 196 2.17 5.89 9.70
N GLY A 197 2.48 7.07 10.19
CA GLY A 197 1.86 7.63 11.41
C GLY A 197 0.35 7.79 11.24
N PRO A 198 -0.40 8.06 12.32
CA PRO A 198 -1.85 8.18 12.27
C PRO A 198 -2.29 9.28 11.30
N MET A 199 -3.20 8.93 10.39
CA MET A 199 -3.75 9.85 9.39
C MET A 199 -5.27 9.80 9.36
N ARG A 200 -5.89 10.90 8.98
CA ARG A 200 -7.34 10.99 8.78
C ARG A 200 -7.72 10.43 7.42
N THR A 201 -7.71 9.10 7.31
CA THR A 201 -8.13 8.37 6.11
C THR A 201 -9.47 7.66 6.35
N LEU A 202 -10.10 7.15 5.29
CA LEU A 202 -11.30 6.32 5.42
C LEU A 202 -10.99 5.06 6.26
N ALA A 203 -9.88 4.40 6.00
CA ALA A 203 -9.43 3.24 6.79
C ALA A 203 -9.14 3.61 8.25
N GLY A 204 -8.44 4.71 8.50
CA GLY A 204 -8.13 5.20 9.86
C GLY A 204 -9.38 5.59 10.66
N SER A 205 -10.44 6.07 10.00
CA SER A 205 -11.69 6.44 10.66
C SER A 205 -12.46 5.23 11.23
N ALA A 206 -12.15 4.01 10.78
CA ALA A 206 -12.74 2.79 11.30
C ALA A 206 -12.18 2.39 12.68
N ILE A 207 -11.06 2.98 13.10
CA ILE A 207 -10.42 2.70 14.39
C ILE A 207 -11.10 3.53 15.48
N GLY A 208 -11.64 2.88 16.52
CA GLY A 208 -12.24 3.56 17.67
C GLY A 208 -11.22 4.46 18.37
N GLY A 209 -11.63 5.68 18.71
CA GLY A 209 -10.75 6.65 19.37
C GLY A 209 -9.70 7.33 18.47
N ALA A 210 -9.82 7.23 17.17
CA ALA A 210 -8.87 7.78 16.19
C ALA A 210 -8.51 9.25 16.44
N ARG A 211 -9.49 10.10 16.82
CA ARG A 211 -9.24 11.52 17.14
C ARG A 211 -8.25 11.70 18.29
N LYS A 212 -8.37 10.88 19.33
CA LYS A 212 -7.46 10.92 20.49
C LYS A 212 -6.06 10.49 20.06
N ILE A 213 -5.96 9.48 19.24
CA ILE A 213 -4.68 8.98 18.69
C ILE A 213 -3.99 10.08 17.88
N TYR A 214 -4.72 10.78 17.00
CA TYR A 214 -4.15 11.89 16.21
C TYR A 214 -3.61 13.01 17.09
N ASN A 215 -4.39 13.45 18.06
CA ASN A 215 -4.00 14.54 18.95
C ASN A 215 -2.79 14.15 19.80
N MET A 216 -2.76 12.91 20.30
CA MET A 216 -1.65 12.40 21.10
C MET A 216 -0.39 12.23 20.27
N SER A 217 -0.52 11.71 19.04
CA SER A 217 0.60 11.59 18.10
C SER A 217 1.20 12.96 17.78
N GLN A 218 0.35 13.93 17.40
CA GLN A 218 0.81 15.29 17.09
C GLN A 218 1.48 15.96 18.30
N ALA A 219 0.98 15.75 19.51
CA ALA A 219 1.56 16.33 20.73
C ALA A 219 2.91 15.71 21.12
N ASN A 220 3.15 14.44 20.78
CA ASN A 220 4.32 13.68 21.24
C ASN A 220 5.34 13.39 20.13
N ALA A 221 4.96 13.45 18.84
CA ALA A 221 5.90 13.26 17.76
C ALA A 221 7.05 14.27 17.86
N PRO A 222 8.30 13.88 17.57
CA PRO A 222 9.44 14.80 17.61
C PRO A 222 9.22 16.06 16.78
N LEU A 223 8.61 15.95 15.60
CA LEU A 223 8.30 17.08 14.71
C LEU A 223 7.04 17.85 15.12
N ARG A 224 6.32 17.39 16.16
CA ARG A 224 5.07 18.03 16.64
C ARG A 224 4.01 18.23 15.56
N GLN A 225 3.97 17.35 14.58
CA GLN A 225 3.01 17.39 13.47
C GLN A 225 2.57 15.98 13.09
N SER A 226 1.43 15.88 12.45
CA SER A 226 0.98 14.65 11.79
C SER A 226 1.66 14.52 10.43
N VAL A 227 1.90 13.28 10.01
CA VAL A 227 2.40 13.00 8.66
C VAL A 227 1.38 13.43 7.60
N THR A 228 1.86 13.93 6.46
CA THR A 228 1.03 14.35 5.32
C THR A 228 1.07 13.32 4.20
N LEU A 229 0.08 13.38 3.29
CA LEU A 229 0.08 12.55 2.08
C LEU A 229 1.29 12.83 1.18
N GLU A 230 1.73 14.08 1.11
CA GLU A 230 2.91 14.49 0.35
C GLU A 230 4.19 13.88 0.91
N GLN A 231 4.33 13.82 2.24
CA GLN A 231 5.48 13.20 2.90
C GLN A 231 5.52 11.69 2.65
N LEU A 232 4.35 11.03 2.74
CA LEU A 232 4.25 9.61 2.38
C LEU A 232 4.53 9.36 0.91
N GLY A 233 4.04 10.22 0.03
CA GLY A 233 4.35 10.18 -1.39
C GLY A 233 5.85 10.28 -1.66
N GLY A 234 6.54 11.17 -0.96
CA GLY A 234 8.01 11.31 -1.07
C GLY A 234 8.77 10.06 -0.62
N THR A 235 8.35 9.45 0.50
CA THR A 235 8.92 8.19 0.97
C THR A 235 8.70 7.05 -0.02
N ALA A 236 7.50 6.92 -0.55
CA ALA A 236 7.20 5.91 -1.57
C ALA A 236 7.99 6.13 -2.85
N LEU A 237 8.13 7.38 -3.29
CA LEU A 237 8.95 7.75 -4.45
C LEU A 237 10.40 7.32 -4.27
N TYR A 238 10.99 7.55 -3.09
CA TYR A 238 12.32 7.06 -2.75
C TYR A 238 12.42 5.54 -2.83
N LEU A 239 11.51 4.81 -2.16
CA LEU A 239 11.56 3.35 -2.10
C LEU A 239 11.29 2.67 -3.46
N LEU A 240 10.47 3.27 -4.29
CA LEU A 240 10.04 2.70 -5.59
C LEU A 240 10.92 3.14 -6.76
N SER A 241 11.73 4.19 -6.60
CA SER A 241 12.66 4.66 -7.61
C SER A 241 14.04 4.01 -7.45
N ASP A 242 14.93 4.26 -8.40
CA ASP A 242 16.31 3.79 -8.37
C ASP A 242 17.10 4.38 -7.19
N MET A 243 16.65 5.48 -6.59
CA MET A 243 17.22 6.05 -5.38
C MET A 243 17.22 5.10 -4.19
N GLY A 244 16.18 4.26 -4.09
CA GLY A 244 16.07 3.21 -3.08
C GLY A 244 16.73 1.89 -3.47
N GLY A 245 17.60 1.87 -4.47
CA GLY A 245 18.16 0.65 -5.07
C GLY A 245 18.90 -0.29 -4.12
N GLY A 246 19.36 0.21 -2.98
CA GLY A 246 19.98 -0.61 -1.94
C GLY A 246 19.07 -1.01 -0.78
N VAL A 247 17.77 -0.70 -0.85
CA VAL A 247 16.82 -0.89 0.25
C VAL A 247 15.83 -2.00 -0.07
N THR A 248 15.87 -3.07 0.72
CA THR A 248 14.88 -4.17 0.65
C THR A 248 14.70 -4.81 2.03
N GLY A 249 13.53 -5.40 2.28
CA GLY A 249 13.20 -6.03 3.56
C GLY A 249 13.02 -5.04 4.73
N GLU A 250 12.88 -3.77 4.44
CA GLU A 250 12.79 -2.68 5.42
C GLU A 250 11.33 -2.36 5.76
N THR A 251 11.09 -2.07 7.04
CA THR A 251 9.88 -1.35 7.48
C THR A 251 10.29 0.08 7.79
N HIS A 252 9.90 1.00 6.91
CA HIS A 252 10.29 2.40 6.97
C HIS A 252 9.20 3.23 7.66
N HIS A 253 9.54 3.86 8.77
CA HIS A 253 8.61 4.70 9.54
C HIS A 253 8.59 6.15 9.02
N VAL A 254 7.38 6.68 8.93
CA VAL A 254 7.13 8.06 8.49
C VAL A 254 6.20 8.79 9.46
#